data_3b7671ad4fda5e5f0b90b1ee25e8c06c
#
_entry.id   3b7671ad4fda5e5f0b90b1ee25e8c06c
#
_cell.length_a   1.000
_cell.length_b   1.000
_cell.length_c   1.000
_cell.angle_alpha   90.00
_cell.angle_beta   90.00
_cell.angle_gamma   90.00
#
_symmetry.space_group_name_H-M   'P 1'
#
loop_
_entity.id
_entity.type
_entity.pdbx_description
1 polymer ?
#
loop_
_entity_poly.entity_id
_entity_poly.type
_entity_poly.pdbx_seq_one_letter_code
_entity_poly.pdbx_strand_id
1 'polypeptide(L)'
;MKTFLKSCVAAAALTVAIPSVHAADKSTTALSDTMNAGYVLSANELIGQDVLDAKDDKIAEIDDLLVAKDGKTVLAILSVGGFVGIGDKLVAVPYEKLTIGANRVTLAGSTEKSLEAMPEFKYRDDAEDYRNG
;
A
#
# COMPACT_ATOMS: atom_id res chain seq x y z
N MET A 1 -56.28 -15.02 62.39
CA MET A 1 -55.28 -15.30 63.37
C MET A 1 -53.93 -15.55 62.70
N LYS A 2 -52.97 -14.78 63.14
CA LYS A 2 -51.53 -14.90 62.95
C LYS A 2 -50.99 -14.68 61.54
N THR A 3 -50.86 -13.46 61.26
CA THR A 3 -49.94 -12.80 60.38
C THR A 3 -48.52 -13.19 60.66
N PHE A 4 -47.82 -13.67 59.64
CA PHE A 4 -46.36 -13.62 59.62
C PHE A 4 -45.91 -12.83 58.43
N LEU A 5 -45.53 -11.58 58.69
CA LEU A 5 -44.69 -10.78 57.81
C LEU A 5 -43.32 -11.38 57.83
N LYS A 6 -42.87 -11.82 56.67
CA LYS A 6 -41.44 -12.01 56.40
C LYS A 6 -40.97 -10.99 55.38
N SER A 7 -40.34 -9.99 55.94
CA SER A 7 -39.56 -8.99 55.24
C SER A 7 -38.46 -9.67 54.46
N CYS A 8 -38.54 -9.69 53.11
CA CYS A 8 -37.44 -10.00 52.25
C CYS A 8 -36.74 -8.71 51.88
N VAL A 9 -35.59 -8.48 52.49
CA VAL A 9 -34.64 -7.46 52.07
C VAL A 9 -34.00 -7.94 50.79
N ALA A 10 -34.41 -7.37 49.67
CA ALA A 10 -33.74 -7.53 48.40
C ALA A 10 -32.53 -6.61 48.39
N ALA A 11 -31.34 -7.18 48.56
CA ALA A 11 -30.09 -6.50 48.27
C ALA A 11 -29.96 -6.38 46.78
N ALA A 12 -30.19 -5.19 46.26
CA ALA A 12 -29.88 -4.87 44.89
C ALA A 12 -28.35 -4.73 44.75
N ALA A 13 -27.70 -5.77 44.27
CA ALA A 13 -26.33 -5.66 43.81
C ALA A 13 -26.29 -4.90 42.49
N LEU A 14 -25.87 -3.66 42.58
CA LEU A 14 -25.62 -2.82 41.42
C LEU A 14 -24.31 -3.27 40.78
N THR A 15 -24.36 -4.23 39.84
CA THR A 15 -23.23 -4.56 39.00
C THR A 15 -23.11 -3.46 37.97
N VAL A 16 -22.20 -2.55 38.20
CA VAL A 16 -21.74 -1.61 37.17
C VAL A 16 -20.97 -2.42 36.12
N ALA A 17 -21.65 -2.80 35.06
CA ALA A 17 -20.99 -3.30 33.88
C ALA A 17 -20.26 -2.11 33.23
N ILE A 18 -18.97 -2.04 33.43
CA ILE A 18 -18.10 -1.14 32.65
C ILE A 18 -18.05 -1.74 31.26
N PRO A 19 -18.56 -1.08 30.21
CA PRO A 19 -18.30 -1.51 28.86
C PRO A 19 -16.82 -1.29 28.63
N SER A 20 -16.06 -2.36 28.59
CA SER A 20 -14.71 -2.32 28.04
C SER A 20 -14.83 -1.93 26.58
N VAL A 21 -14.66 -0.65 26.31
CA VAL A 21 -14.51 -0.16 24.94
C VAL A 21 -13.14 -0.66 24.48
N HIS A 22 -13.12 -1.87 23.97
CA HIS A 22 -12.05 -2.30 23.09
C HIS A 22 -12.30 -1.60 21.76
N ALA A 23 -11.80 -0.39 21.64
CA ALA A 23 -11.52 0.17 20.35
C ALA A 23 -10.42 -0.69 19.76
N ALA A 24 -10.80 -1.82 19.17
CA ALA A 24 -9.91 -2.58 18.31
C ALA A 24 -9.49 -1.61 17.22
N ASP A 25 -8.23 -1.23 17.24
CA ASP A 25 -7.65 -0.37 16.24
C ASP A 25 -7.85 -1.07 14.89
N LYS A 26 -8.73 -0.51 14.08
CA LYS A 26 -9.04 -1.04 12.74
C LYS A 26 -7.79 -1.13 11.86
N SER A 27 -6.76 -0.36 12.18
CA SER A 27 -5.48 -0.38 11.51
C SER A 27 -4.72 -1.69 11.73
N THR A 28 -4.75 -2.23 12.95
CA THR A 28 -4.03 -3.48 13.26
C THR A 28 -4.70 -4.69 12.60
N THR A 29 -6.04 -4.71 12.54
CA THR A 29 -6.77 -5.79 11.86
C THR A 29 -6.52 -5.76 10.35
N ALA A 30 -6.51 -4.57 9.74
CA ALA A 30 -6.23 -4.43 8.31
C ALA A 30 -4.81 -4.91 7.94
N LEU A 31 -3.81 -4.65 8.79
CA LEU A 31 -2.45 -5.15 8.60
C LEU A 31 -2.39 -6.68 8.71
N SER A 32 -3.05 -7.25 9.71
CA SER A 32 -3.10 -8.71 9.88
C SER A 32 -3.77 -9.42 8.72
N ASP A 33 -4.87 -8.84 8.21
CA ASP A 33 -5.59 -9.39 7.06
C ASP A 33 -4.73 -9.30 5.79
N THR A 34 -4.00 -8.21 5.61
CA THR A 34 -3.09 -8.04 4.46
C THR A 34 -1.93 -9.04 4.53
N MET A 35 -1.34 -9.25 5.70
CA MET A 35 -0.27 -10.24 5.89
C MET A 35 -0.75 -11.68 5.69
N ASN A 36 -1.98 -11.98 6.11
CA ASN A 36 -2.57 -13.32 5.93
C ASN A 36 -3.05 -13.58 4.50
N ALA A 37 -3.32 -12.54 3.72
CA ALA A 37 -3.75 -12.69 2.33
C ALA A 37 -2.62 -13.13 1.38
N GLY A 38 -1.39 -13.25 1.85
CA GLY A 38 -0.23 -13.71 1.07
C GLY A 38 0.23 -12.74 -0.02
N TYR A 39 -0.22 -11.48 0.05
CA TYR A 39 0.08 -10.45 -0.96
C TYR A 39 0.99 -9.33 -0.43
N VAL A 40 1.87 -9.65 0.47
CA VAL A 40 2.92 -8.70 0.86
C VAL A 40 4.11 -8.93 -0.07
N LEU A 41 4.24 -8.07 -1.08
CA LEU A 41 5.42 -8.04 -1.94
C LEU A 41 6.47 -7.09 -1.37
N SER A 42 7.70 -7.52 -1.39
CA SER A 42 8.83 -6.63 -1.08
C SER A 42 9.01 -5.63 -2.22
N ALA A 43 9.35 -4.38 -1.89
CA ALA A 43 9.72 -3.40 -2.91
C ALA A 43 10.87 -3.90 -3.80
N ASN A 44 11.81 -4.66 -3.23
CA ASN A 44 12.90 -5.26 -3.98
C ASN A 44 12.45 -6.33 -5.00
N GLU A 45 11.31 -6.95 -4.78
CA GLU A 45 10.74 -7.92 -5.72
C GLU A 45 10.02 -7.23 -6.88
N LEU A 46 9.57 -6.00 -6.67
CA LEU A 46 8.92 -5.19 -7.69
C LEU A 46 9.93 -4.44 -8.58
N ILE A 47 11.04 -4.00 -8.02
CA ILE A 47 12.10 -3.34 -8.78
C ILE A 47 12.72 -4.34 -9.76
N GLY A 48 12.81 -3.94 -11.03
CA GLY A 48 13.28 -4.79 -12.14
C GLY A 48 12.17 -5.64 -12.77
N GLN A 49 10.92 -5.52 -12.32
CA GLN A 49 9.79 -6.21 -12.95
C GLN A 49 9.32 -5.48 -14.20
N ASP A 50 9.00 -6.28 -15.21
CA ASP A 50 8.39 -5.77 -16.43
C ASP A 50 6.96 -5.28 -16.17
N VAL A 51 6.65 -4.10 -16.70
CA VAL A 51 5.31 -3.54 -16.71
C VAL A 51 4.67 -3.81 -18.07
N LEU A 52 3.53 -4.48 -18.04
CA LEU A 52 2.80 -4.89 -19.23
C LEU A 52 1.58 -3.99 -19.46
N ASP A 53 1.17 -3.88 -20.69
CA ASP A 53 -0.11 -3.28 -21.04
C ASP A 53 -1.28 -4.30 -20.92
N ALA A 54 -2.48 -3.89 -21.34
CA ALA A 54 -3.66 -4.76 -21.34
C ALA A 54 -3.59 -5.92 -22.35
N LYS A 55 -2.60 -5.91 -23.25
CA LYS A 55 -2.37 -6.95 -24.26
C LYS A 55 -1.22 -7.88 -23.92
N ASP A 56 -0.64 -7.71 -22.74
CA ASP A 56 0.55 -8.41 -22.27
C ASP A 56 1.85 -8.01 -22.99
N ASP A 57 1.86 -6.85 -23.66
CA ASP A 57 3.08 -6.31 -24.24
C ASP A 57 3.87 -5.53 -23.16
N LYS A 58 5.20 -5.74 -23.10
CA LYS A 58 6.08 -4.98 -22.22
C LYS A 58 6.12 -3.52 -22.68
N ILE A 59 5.79 -2.61 -21.79
CA ILE A 59 5.78 -1.16 -22.04
C ILE A 59 6.76 -0.37 -21.19
N ALA A 60 7.25 -0.97 -20.11
CA ALA A 60 8.23 -0.36 -19.22
C ALA A 60 8.83 -1.41 -18.27
N GLU A 61 9.74 -0.96 -17.42
CA GLU A 61 10.29 -1.74 -16.31
C GLU A 61 10.26 -0.87 -15.04
N ILE A 62 10.01 -1.46 -13.89
CA ILE A 62 10.07 -0.72 -12.62
C ILE A 62 11.53 -0.50 -12.24
N ASP A 63 11.95 0.76 -12.25
CA ASP A 63 13.30 1.18 -11.87
C ASP A 63 13.41 1.41 -10.35
N ASP A 64 12.39 2.07 -9.77
CA ASP A 64 12.39 2.39 -8.34
C ASP A 64 10.97 2.61 -7.80
N LEU A 65 10.85 2.61 -6.48
CA LEU A 65 9.62 2.96 -5.75
C LEU A 65 9.92 4.08 -4.77
N LEU A 66 9.30 5.23 -4.94
CA LEU A 66 9.48 6.41 -4.10
C LEU A 66 8.28 6.62 -3.19
N VAL A 67 8.55 6.80 -1.91
CA VAL A 67 7.54 7.22 -0.94
C VAL A 67 7.65 8.72 -0.73
N ALA A 68 6.56 9.44 -0.96
CA ALA A 68 6.53 10.88 -0.74
C ALA A 68 6.62 11.21 0.76
N LYS A 69 7.00 12.46 1.06
CA LYS A 69 7.14 12.93 2.45
C LYS A 69 5.85 12.86 3.27
N ASP A 70 4.69 12.78 2.63
CA ASP A 70 3.40 12.59 3.29
C ASP A 70 3.22 11.17 3.87
N GLY A 71 4.13 10.24 3.53
CA GLY A 71 4.10 8.84 3.94
C GLY A 71 2.94 8.03 3.35
N LYS A 72 2.17 8.61 2.43
CA LYS A 72 0.97 8.00 1.85
C LYS A 72 1.09 7.79 0.35
N THR A 73 1.68 8.76 -0.34
CA THR A 73 1.84 8.71 -1.80
C THR A 73 3.05 7.87 -2.15
N VAL A 74 2.84 6.83 -2.94
CA VAL A 74 3.92 6.00 -3.50
C VAL A 74 3.93 6.20 -5.01
N LEU A 75 5.10 6.49 -5.55
CA LEU A 75 5.33 6.63 -6.98
C LEU A 75 6.19 5.46 -7.45
N ALA A 76 5.81 4.84 -8.56
CA ALA A 76 6.66 3.92 -9.28
C ALA A 76 7.43 4.71 -10.34
N ILE A 77 8.74 4.59 -10.34
CA ILE A 77 9.60 5.12 -11.39
C ILE A 77 9.77 4.04 -12.42
N LEU A 78 9.33 4.33 -13.62
CA LEU A 78 9.35 3.39 -14.73
C LEU A 78 10.43 3.80 -15.74
N SER A 79 11.26 2.86 -16.13
CA SER A 79 12.15 2.98 -17.26
C SER A 79 11.40 2.62 -18.53
N VAL A 80 11.30 3.54 -19.45
CA VAL A 80 10.52 3.42 -20.69
C VAL A 80 11.41 3.59 -21.91
N GLY A 81 11.25 2.70 -22.86
CA GLY A 81 12.01 2.70 -24.10
C GLY A 81 13.45 2.31 -23.89
N GLY A 82 14.13 2.05 -25.00
CA GLY A 82 15.56 1.79 -24.99
C GLY A 82 15.95 0.31 -24.86
N PHE A 83 16.99 -0.03 -25.61
CA PHE A 83 17.79 -1.21 -25.35
C PHE A 83 18.65 -0.93 -24.12
N VAL A 84 18.68 -1.89 -23.20
CA VAL A 84 19.47 -1.91 -21.98
C VAL A 84 20.65 -0.90 -21.98
N GLY A 85 20.47 0.18 -21.21
CA GLY A 85 21.57 1.08 -20.83
C GLY A 85 21.82 2.30 -21.71
N ILE A 86 21.06 2.54 -22.78
CA ILE A 86 21.25 3.72 -23.64
C ILE A 86 19.89 4.33 -23.98
N GLY A 87 19.54 5.44 -23.32
CA GLY A 87 18.39 6.27 -23.67
C GLY A 87 17.08 5.92 -22.97
N ASP A 88 17.14 5.21 -21.85
CA ASP A 88 15.96 4.94 -21.04
C ASP A 88 15.45 6.23 -20.44
N LYS A 89 14.17 6.51 -20.67
CA LYS A 89 13.49 7.64 -20.07
C LYS A 89 12.81 7.19 -18.80
N LEU A 90 13.11 7.85 -17.69
CA LEU A 90 12.40 7.63 -16.43
C LEU A 90 11.11 8.44 -16.39
N VAL A 91 10.01 7.81 -16.02
CA VAL A 91 8.72 8.46 -15.78
C VAL A 91 8.15 8.05 -14.43
N ALA A 92 7.50 8.98 -13.75
CA ALA A 92 6.86 8.72 -12.46
C ALA A 92 5.37 8.45 -12.65
N VAL A 93 4.90 7.32 -12.14
CA VAL A 93 3.49 6.91 -12.19
C VAL A 93 3.02 6.62 -10.78
N PRO A 94 1.82 7.05 -10.36
CA PRO A 94 1.25 6.64 -9.08
C PRO A 94 1.20 5.12 -8.98
N TYR A 95 1.74 4.56 -7.91
CA TYR A 95 1.79 3.11 -7.66
C TYR A 95 0.39 2.48 -7.70
N GLU A 96 -0.63 3.20 -7.24
CA GLU A 96 -2.03 2.76 -7.23
C GLU A 96 -2.61 2.48 -8.63
N LYS A 97 -1.97 2.97 -9.69
CA LYS A 97 -2.35 2.66 -11.08
C LYS A 97 -1.80 1.35 -11.59
N LEU A 98 -0.83 0.78 -10.89
CA LEU A 98 -0.28 -0.52 -11.22
C LEU A 98 -1.16 -1.62 -10.62
N THR A 99 -1.46 -2.62 -11.42
CA THR A 99 -2.09 -3.86 -10.95
C THR A 99 -1.02 -4.90 -10.74
N ILE A 100 -0.79 -5.26 -9.49
CA ILE A 100 0.23 -6.23 -9.10
C ILE A 100 -0.41 -7.62 -9.03
N GLY A 101 -0.01 -8.52 -9.89
CA GLY A 101 -0.36 -9.94 -9.85
C GLY A 101 0.77 -10.78 -9.24
N ALA A 102 0.55 -12.10 -9.15
CA ALA A 102 1.53 -13.01 -8.53
C ALA A 102 2.91 -12.99 -9.20
N ASN A 103 2.97 -12.82 -10.53
CA ASN A 103 4.21 -12.80 -11.31
C ASN A 103 4.17 -11.77 -12.43
N ARG A 104 3.36 -10.73 -12.30
CA ARG A 104 3.21 -9.74 -13.35
C ARG A 104 2.73 -8.41 -12.80
N VAL A 105 3.22 -7.34 -13.38
CA VAL A 105 2.75 -5.98 -13.13
C VAL A 105 2.10 -5.46 -14.41
N THR A 106 0.90 -4.90 -14.28
CA THR A 106 0.15 -4.39 -15.43
C THR A 106 -0.23 -2.92 -15.20
N LEU A 107 -0.09 -2.11 -16.22
CA LEU A 107 -0.55 -0.72 -16.25
C LEU A 107 -1.61 -0.57 -17.35
N ALA A 108 -2.85 -0.84 -16.98
CA ALA A 108 -3.98 -0.76 -17.91
C ALA A 108 -4.17 0.66 -18.46
N GLY A 109 -4.52 0.76 -19.75
CA GLY A 109 -4.78 2.04 -20.40
C GLY A 109 -3.54 2.84 -20.77
N SER A 110 -2.34 2.28 -20.56
CA SER A 110 -1.08 2.89 -20.99
C SER A 110 -0.44 2.08 -22.11
N THR A 111 0.34 2.75 -22.92
CA THR A 111 1.19 2.17 -23.96
C THR A 111 2.60 2.73 -23.79
N GLU A 112 3.61 2.05 -24.32
CA GLU A 112 4.98 2.57 -24.33
C GLU A 112 5.03 4.02 -24.83
N LYS A 113 4.41 4.29 -25.97
CA LYS A 113 4.33 5.64 -26.56
C LYS A 113 3.66 6.67 -25.63
N SER A 114 2.64 6.27 -24.87
CA SER A 114 2.00 7.19 -23.92
C SER A 114 2.88 7.51 -22.73
N LEU A 115 3.69 6.56 -22.29
CA LEU A 115 4.67 6.75 -21.24
C LEU A 115 5.86 7.60 -21.73
N GLU A 116 6.34 7.37 -22.95
CA GLU A 116 7.37 8.21 -23.57
C GLU A 116 6.95 9.69 -23.69
N ALA A 117 5.66 9.94 -23.89
CA ALA A 117 5.11 11.30 -23.95
C ALA A 117 5.02 12.00 -22.58
N MET A 118 5.15 11.26 -21.47
CA MET A 118 5.12 11.83 -20.12
C MET A 118 6.40 12.66 -19.86
N PRO A 119 6.35 13.62 -18.92
CA PRO A 119 7.55 14.32 -18.47
C PRO A 119 8.59 13.35 -17.92
N GLU A 120 9.85 13.60 -18.27
CA GLU A 120 10.97 12.84 -17.71
C GLU A 120 11.09 13.08 -16.21
N PHE A 121 11.19 12.01 -15.45
CA PHE A 121 11.51 12.07 -14.04
C PHE A 121 13.02 12.16 -13.83
N LYS A 122 13.44 13.04 -12.94
CA LYS A 122 14.84 13.19 -12.52
C LYS A 122 14.92 13.14 -11.02
N TYR A 123 15.83 12.33 -10.51
CA TYR A 123 16.16 12.36 -9.09
C TYR A 123 16.74 13.73 -8.74
N ARG A 124 16.41 14.21 -7.55
CA ARG A 124 17.02 15.45 -7.04
C ARG A 124 18.43 15.15 -6.57
N ASP A 125 19.35 16.02 -6.90
CA ASP A 125 20.76 15.87 -6.52
C ASP A 125 20.97 15.97 -5.00
N ASP A 126 19.99 16.55 -4.27
CA ASP A 126 19.97 16.68 -2.81
C ASP A 126 19.48 15.40 -2.07
N ALA A 127 19.15 14.32 -2.79
CA ALA A 127 18.78 13.04 -2.19
C ALA A 127 19.96 12.33 -1.48
N GLU A 128 21.19 12.80 -1.65
CA GLU A 128 22.36 12.28 -0.95
C GLU A 128 22.36 12.60 0.55
N ASP A 129 21.60 13.64 0.97
CA ASP A 129 21.58 14.12 2.37
C ASP A 129 20.85 13.15 3.32
N TYR A 130 20.02 12.25 2.79
CA TYR A 130 19.33 11.24 3.60
C TYR A 130 20.17 9.98 3.88
N ARG A 131 21.30 9.83 3.20
CA ARG A 131 22.16 8.66 3.34
C ARG A 131 23.22 8.81 4.41
N ASN A 132 23.44 10.04 4.87
CA ASN A 132 24.51 10.43 5.80
C ASN A 132 23.98 11.05 7.12
N GLY A 133 22.67 10.95 7.40
CA GLY A 133 22.06 11.44 8.62
C GLY A 133 21.91 10.37 9.70
#